data_a51ff77458ea4b7067b30f9ae7cca27d
#
_entry.id   a51ff77458ea4b7067b30f9ae7cca27d
#
_cell.length_a   1.000
_cell.length_b   1.000
_cell.length_c   1.000
_cell.angle_alpha   90.00
_cell.angle_beta   90.00
_cell.angle_gamma   90.00
#
_symmetry.space_group_name_H-M   'P 1'
#
loop_
_entity.id
_entity.type
_entity.pdbx_description
1 polymer ?
#
loop_
_entity_poly.entity_id
_entity_poly.type
_entity_poly.pdbx_seq_one_letter_code
_entity_poly.pdbx_strand_id
1 'polypeptide(L)'
;PGNNYFDSNLNYAKKPIYGISLGWEINPKVGIDGKITNSFGATPSTGLLTIPSDNLPLYSANITYRPYGNDTYLRPLNNRDKSISNGGITVNNALVPQAGVSQIKFNYDSGGNLFGYYGYSLSNIFQLELLNIGSFNDLNFGGSKNSKLHSTYLGESNFNYRFGGKLLLFSPQKDDLYWLTLRSSVGRNDDTNQGYLFSEFINTFRVNNWLAFNVSPKYFFSGVESFGGIGFSSYINLFDNLMLIPEINTSIKNNSDLNSTLALRYSFSPEKSLDLYYSNAAGVQDIGQLLKVKDYRLGIRFNFLL
;
A
#
# COMPACT_ATOMS: atom_id res chain seq x y z
N PRO A 1 8.32 39.51 4.93
CA PRO A 1 6.94 39.70 5.34
C PRO A 1 6.08 40.01 4.13
N GLY A 2 5.19 39.11 3.76
CA GLY A 2 4.22 39.29 2.70
C GLY A 2 3.02 40.09 3.20
N ASN A 3 2.43 40.89 2.35
CA ASN A 3 1.18 41.58 2.65
C ASN A 3 0.02 40.70 2.14
N ASN A 4 -1.04 40.59 2.95
CA ASN A 4 -2.26 39.93 2.51
C ASN A 4 -3.09 40.93 1.67
N TYR A 5 -3.10 40.80 0.36
CA TYR A 5 -3.82 41.68 -0.56
C TYR A 5 -5.31 41.33 -0.73
N PHE A 6 -5.76 40.21 -0.15
CA PHE A 6 -7.10 39.67 -0.37
C PHE A 6 -7.93 39.59 0.92
N ASP A 7 -7.72 40.49 1.87
CA ASP A 7 -8.64 40.64 2.98
C ASP A 7 -9.94 41.24 2.45
N SER A 8 -11.08 40.63 2.75
CA SER A 8 -12.42 41.02 2.31
C SER A 8 -12.81 42.46 2.66
N ASN A 9 -12.08 43.11 3.55
CA ASN A 9 -12.31 44.48 3.99
C ASN A 9 -11.36 45.52 3.39
N LEU A 10 -10.53 45.14 2.38
CA LEU A 10 -9.52 46.01 1.76
C LEU A 10 -8.55 46.69 2.76
N ASN A 11 -8.59 46.33 4.00
CA ASN A 11 -7.57 46.70 4.97
C ASN A 11 -6.35 45.88 4.71
N TYR A 12 -5.26 46.50 4.31
CA TYR A 12 -3.94 45.87 4.17
C TYR A 12 -3.49 45.37 5.55
N ALA A 13 -4.06 44.26 5.97
CA ALA A 13 -3.64 43.59 7.20
C ALA A 13 -2.20 43.09 6.96
N LYS A 14 -1.25 43.76 7.58
CA LYS A 14 0.17 43.41 7.57
C LYS A 14 0.38 42.11 8.38
N LYS A 15 -0.17 41.02 7.91
CA LYS A 15 0.07 39.69 8.51
C LYS A 15 1.33 39.11 7.89
N PRO A 16 2.35 38.80 8.66
CA PRO A 16 3.54 38.19 8.12
C PRO A 16 3.21 36.77 7.60
N ILE A 17 3.66 36.46 6.41
CA ILE A 17 3.67 35.08 5.93
C ILE A 17 4.94 34.44 6.46
N TYR A 18 4.79 33.30 7.10
CA TYR A 18 5.91 32.51 7.59
C TYR A 18 5.81 31.09 7.11
N GLY A 19 6.94 30.45 6.99
CA GLY A 19 7.03 29.02 6.70
C GLY A 19 8.39 28.50 7.12
N ILE A 20 8.38 27.34 7.73
CA ILE A 20 9.57 26.56 8.06
C ILE A 20 9.39 25.20 7.41
N SER A 21 10.39 24.74 6.67
CA SER A 21 10.41 23.41 6.10
C SER A 21 11.69 22.68 6.46
N LEU A 22 11.56 21.37 6.70
CA LEU A 22 12.66 20.45 6.85
C LEU A 22 12.55 19.41 5.73
N GLY A 23 13.58 19.33 4.90
CA GLY A 23 13.68 18.35 3.83
C GLY A 23 14.77 17.34 4.15
N TRP A 24 14.49 16.08 3.81
CA TRP A 24 15.44 15.00 3.90
C TRP A 24 15.43 14.20 2.59
N GLU A 25 16.59 14.05 1.97
CA GLU A 25 16.77 13.16 0.83
C GLU A 25 17.12 11.76 1.33
N ILE A 26 16.13 10.87 1.27
CA ILE A 26 16.29 9.47 1.67
C ILE A 26 17.25 8.77 0.70
N ASN A 27 17.11 9.07 -0.58
CA ASN A 27 17.97 8.57 -1.65
C ASN A 27 17.90 9.54 -2.86
N PRO A 28 18.74 9.40 -3.89
CA PRO A 28 18.75 10.31 -5.04
C PRO A 28 17.43 10.46 -5.79
N LYS A 29 16.51 9.51 -5.64
CA LYS A 29 15.18 9.55 -6.27
C LYS A 29 14.06 9.99 -5.34
N VAL A 30 14.26 9.91 -4.03
CA VAL A 30 13.19 10.16 -3.05
C VAL A 30 13.61 11.19 -2.03
N GLY A 31 12.88 12.29 -2.00
CA GLY A 31 12.95 13.29 -0.93
C GLY A 31 11.64 13.33 -0.15
N ILE A 32 11.74 13.58 1.14
CA ILE A 32 10.58 13.89 2.01
C ILE A 32 10.80 15.27 2.59
N ASP A 33 9.79 16.12 2.56
CA ASP A 33 9.82 17.39 3.26
C ASP A 33 8.54 17.61 4.07
N GLY A 34 8.74 18.15 5.25
CA GLY A 34 7.67 18.62 6.13
C GLY A 34 7.72 20.15 6.20
N LYS A 35 6.57 20.79 6.12
CA LYS A 35 6.43 22.26 6.15
C LYS A 35 5.36 22.69 7.12
N ILE A 36 5.65 23.73 7.89
CA ILE A 36 4.70 24.48 8.72
C ILE A 36 4.62 25.88 8.14
N THR A 37 3.43 26.35 7.80
CA THR A 37 3.23 27.66 7.19
C THR A 37 1.83 28.18 7.46
N ASN A 38 1.66 29.51 7.52
CA ASN A 38 0.33 30.14 7.53
C ASN A 38 -0.16 30.51 6.12
N SER A 39 0.44 29.96 5.08
CA SER A 39 0.11 30.26 3.68
C SER A 39 -0.51 29.05 2.99
N PHE A 40 -1.64 29.22 2.32
CA PHE A 40 -2.19 28.24 1.38
C PHE A 40 -1.43 28.31 0.06
N GLY A 41 -1.00 27.19 -0.45
CA GLY A 41 -0.42 27.07 -1.77
C GLY A 41 0.84 26.22 -1.80
N ALA A 42 0.91 25.36 -2.81
CA ALA A 42 2.01 24.42 -3.00
C ALA A 42 3.27 25.10 -3.54
N THR A 43 3.13 26.30 -4.12
CA THR A 43 4.25 27.07 -4.67
C THR A 43 4.36 28.44 -4.02
N PRO A 44 5.55 29.08 -4.03
CA PRO A 44 5.71 30.44 -3.49
C PRO A 44 4.74 31.47 -4.09
N SER A 45 4.44 31.36 -5.39
CA SER A 45 3.52 32.27 -6.09
C SER A 45 2.07 32.07 -5.65
N THR A 46 1.62 30.83 -5.49
CA THR A 46 0.25 30.54 -5.00
C THR A 46 0.12 30.81 -3.49
N GLY A 47 1.20 30.63 -2.74
CA GLY A 47 1.26 30.97 -1.31
C GLY A 47 1.09 32.46 -1.02
N LEU A 48 1.41 33.35 -1.94
CA LEU A 48 1.18 34.79 -1.82
C LEU A 48 -0.29 35.17 -2.03
N LEU A 49 -1.06 34.34 -2.75
CA LEU A 49 -2.43 34.63 -3.16
C LEU A 49 -3.49 34.13 -2.18
N THR A 50 -3.15 33.20 -1.31
CA THR A 50 -4.12 32.53 -0.44
C THR A 50 -3.61 32.44 0.99
N ILE A 51 -4.09 33.33 1.84
CA ILE A 51 -3.78 33.34 3.28
C ILE A 51 -5.04 32.96 4.04
N PRO A 52 -5.00 32.03 5.00
CA PRO A 52 -6.13 31.73 5.87
C PRO A 52 -6.58 32.96 6.62
N SER A 53 -7.88 33.16 6.73
CA SER A 53 -8.45 34.31 7.43
C SER A 53 -8.08 34.39 8.91
N ASP A 54 -7.88 33.24 9.53
CA ASP A 54 -7.52 33.06 10.95
C ASP A 54 -6.02 33.09 11.23
N ASN A 55 -5.18 33.11 10.17
CA ASN A 55 -3.70 33.09 10.27
C ASN A 55 -3.13 31.89 11.05
N LEU A 56 -3.88 30.79 11.13
CA LEU A 56 -3.43 29.57 11.81
C LEU A 56 -2.35 28.84 11.01
N PRO A 57 -1.42 28.14 11.69
CA PRO A 57 -0.42 27.34 11.02
C PRO A 57 -1.05 26.12 10.34
N LEU A 58 -0.62 25.87 9.13
CA LEU A 58 -0.94 24.67 8.33
C LEU A 58 0.27 23.76 8.32
N TYR A 59 0.04 22.49 8.40
CA TYR A 59 1.06 21.45 8.34
C TYR A 59 0.93 20.71 7.01
N SER A 60 2.03 20.55 6.30
CA SER A 60 2.08 19.76 5.09
C SER A 60 3.29 18.83 5.09
N ALA A 61 3.14 17.67 4.48
CA ALA A 61 4.23 16.77 4.19
C ALA A 61 4.18 16.43 2.70
N ASN A 62 5.34 16.46 2.05
CA ASN A 62 5.47 16.12 0.64
C ASN A 62 6.47 14.99 0.47
N ILE A 63 6.19 14.12 -0.47
CA ILE A 63 7.13 13.12 -0.97
C ILE A 63 7.44 13.48 -2.41
N THR A 64 8.71 13.74 -2.68
CA THR A 64 9.18 14.08 -4.03
C THR A 64 9.85 12.84 -4.63
N TYR A 65 9.35 12.41 -5.79
CA TYR A 65 9.96 11.37 -6.58
C TYR A 65 10.65 11.95 -7.82
N ARG A 66 11.92 11.60 -8.02
CA ARG A 66 12.77 12.03 -9.15
C ARG A 66 13.11 10.83 -10.04
N PRO A 67 12.40 10.59 -11.15
CA PRO A 67 12.59 9.39 -11.97
C PRO A 67 14.00 9.27 -12.57
N TYR A 68 14.68 10.40 -12.78
CA TYR A 68 16.02 10.46 -13.37
C TYR A 68 17.18 10.42 -12.36
N GLY A 69 16.90 10.17 -11.07
CA GLY A 69 17.94 9.99 -10.07
C GLY A 69 18.75 8.72 -10.31
N ASN A 70 20.00 8.68 -9.81
CA ASN A 70 20.89 7.55 -9.98
C ASN A 70 20.48 6.33 -9.14
N ASP A 71 20.44 5.13 -9.75
CA ASP A 71 20.08 3.84 -9.12
C ASP A 71 21.28 2.94 -8.79
N THR A 72 22.50 3.39 -9.07
CA THR A 72 23.69 2.53 -8.95
C THR A 72 23.93 1.99 -7.54
N TYR A 73 23.29 2.59 -6.53
CA TYR A 73 23.39 2.14 -5.13
C TYR A 73 22.38 1.04 -4.78
N LEU A 74 21.39 0.75 -5.64
CA LEU A 74 20.37 -0.26 -5.35
C LEU A 74 20.91 -1.66 -5.66
N ARG A 75 20.77 -2.56 -4.69
CA ARG A 75 21.15 -3.96 -4.86
C ARG A 75 20.10 -4.68 -5.71
N PRO A 76 20.49 -5.43 -6.75
CA PRO A 76 19.57 -6.30 -7.47
C PRO A 76 18.97 -7.36 -6.54
N LEU A 77 17.67 -7.65 -6.72
CA LEU A 77 17.00 -8.73 -5.99
C LEU A 77 17.61 -10.08 -6.39
N ASN A 78 18.01 -10.86 -5.40
CA ASN A 78 18.39 -12.25 -5.61
C ASN A 78 17.14 -13.14 -5.86
N ASN A 79 17.32 -14.41 -6.19
CA ASN A 79 16.21 -15.32 -6.51
C ASN A 79 15.19 -15.44 -5.38
N ARG A 80 15.65 -15.49 -4.14
CA ARG A 80 14.77 -15.51 -2.97
C ARG A 80 14.02 -14.18 -2.80
N ASP A 81 14.72 -13.06 -2.92
CA ASP A 81 14.11 -11.74 -2.80
C ASP A 81 13.07 -11.52 -3.91
N LYS A 82 13.27 -12.04 -5.12
CA LYS A 82 12.25 -12.08 -6.18
C LYS A 82 11.01 -12.88 -5.75
N SER A 83 11.17 -14.07 -5.18
CA SER A 83 10.04 -14.84 -4.66
C SER A 83 9.31 -14.10 -3.53
N ILE A 84 10.03 -13.46 -2.60
CA ILE A 84 9.47 -12.64 -1.54
C ILE A 84 8.76 -11.42 -2.12
N SER A 85 9.26 -10.80 -3.21
CA SER A 85 8.67 -9.60 -3.81
C SER A 85 7.24 -9.80 -4.29
N ASN A 86 6.79 -11.04 -4.48
CA ASN A 86 5.39 -11.36 -4.73
C ASN A 86 4.45 -11.02 -3.54
N GLY A 87 5.00 -10.76 -2.35
CA GLY A 87 4.24 -10.44 -1.15
C GLY A 87 3.52 -11.64 -0.55
N GLY A 88 2.94 -11.44 0.60
CA GLY A 88 2.00 -12.37 1.20
C GLY A 88 0.62 -12.32 0.53
N ILE A 89 -0.37 -12.99 1.11
CA ILE A 89 -1.75 -12.98 0.63
C ILE A 89 -2.42 -11.66 1.06
N THR A 90 -2.34 -11.33 2.35
CA THR A 90 -3.00 -10.18 2.98
C THR A 90 -2.00 -9.18 3.58
N VAL A 91 -0.71 -9.48 3.59
CA VAL A 91 0.35 -8.58 4.04
C VAL A 91 1.37 -8.41 2.92
N ASN A 92 1.50 -7.18 2.44
CA ASN A 92 2.47 -6.85 1.41
C ASN A 92 3.89 -6.81 1.97
N ASN A 93 4.89 -6.93 1.10
CA ASN A 93 6.31 -6.74 1.44
C ASN A 93 6.83 -5.41 0.88
N ALA A 94 7.99 -4.99 1.37
CA ALA A 94 8.62 -3.73 0.96
C ALA A 94 9.46 -3.83 -0.34
N LEU A 95 9.68 -5.01 -0.89
CA LEU A 95 10.52 -5.17 -2.07
C LEU A 95 9.80 -4.71 -3.34
N VAL A 96 10.48 -3.95 -4.17
CA VAL A 96 10.03 -3.52 -5.49
C VAL A 96 10.81 -4.30 -6.55
N PRO A 97 10.14 -4.92 -7.54
CA PRO A 97 10.83 -5.56 -8.65
C PRO A 97 11.68 -4.56 -9.44
N GLN A 98 12.64 -5.07 -10.19
CA GLN A 98 13.53 -4.23 -11.01
C GLN A 98 12.75 -3.43 -12.06
N ALA A 99 13.33 -2.32 -12.52
CA ALA A 99 12.77 -1.50 -13.58
C ALA A 99 12.45 -2.33 -14.83
N GLY A 100 11.28 -2.08 -15.42
CA GLY A 100 10.78 -2.80 -16.60
C GLY A 100 10.07 -4.11 -16.30
N VAL A 101 10.09 -4.61 -15.05
CA VAL A 101 9.42 -5.85 -14.67
C VAL A 101 7.93 -5.62 -14.46
N SER A 102 7.11 -6.45 -15.10
CA SER A 102 5.68 -6.57 -14.87
C SER A 102 5.39 -7.64 -13.82
N GLN A 103 4.59 -7.33 -12.83
CA GLN A 103 4.11 -8.28 -11.83
C GLN A 103 2.63 -8.55 -12.05
N ILE A 104 2.26 -9.83 -12.22
CA ILE A 104 0.88 -10.25 -12.43
C ILE A 104 0.51 -11.24 -11.33
N LYS A 105 -0.68 -11.06 -10.74
CA LYS A 105 -1.24 -12.00 -9.77
C LYS A 105 -2.69 -12.28 -10.10
N PHE A 106 -3.05 -13.55 -10.07
CA PHE A 106 -4.44 -14.01 -10.16
C PHE A 106 -4.78 -14.80 -8.93
N ASN A 107 -5.84 -14.43 -8.27
CA ASN A 107 -6.29 -15.02 -7.03
C ASN A 107 -7.76 -15.44 -7.15
N TYR A 108 -8.07 -16.62 -6.65
CA TYR A 108 -9.42 -17.13 -6.53
C TYR A 108 -9.59 -17.84 -5.20
N ASP A 109 -10.72 -17.63 -4.53
CA ASP A 109 -11.01 -18.31 -3.26
C ASP A 109 -12.37 -19.01 -3.26
N SER A 110 -12.60 -19.89 -2.27
CA SER A 110 -13.83 -20.65 -2.12
C SER A 110 -15.07 -19.79 -1.78
N GLY A 111 -14.88 -18.49 -1.52
CA GLY A 111 -15.97 -17.52 -1.39
C GLY A 111 -16.40 -16.91 -2.72
N GLY A 112 -15.82 -17.38 -3.85
CA GLY A 112 -16.12 -16.88 -5.17
C GLY A 112 -15.43 -15.55 -5.52
N ASN A 113 -14.47 -15.10 -4.72
CA ASN A 113 -13.75 -13.87 -5.03
C ASN A 113 -12.67 -14.13 -6.07
N LEU A 114 -12.73 -13.39 -7.15
CA LEU A 114 -11.67 -13.30 -8.15
C LEU A 114 -10.94 -11.98 -7.97
N PHE A 115 -9.63 -12.02 -7.98
CA PHE A 115 -8.78 -10.85 -7.87
C PHE A 115 -7.67 -10.91 -8.92
N GLY A 116 -7.54 -9.83 -9.68
CA GLY A 116 -6.45 -9.60 -10.61
C GLY A 116 -5.60 -8.42 -10.16
N TYR A 117 -4.29 -8.56 -10.27
CA TYR A 117 -3.33 -7.51 -9.99
C TYR A 117 -2.34 -7.41 -11.14
N TYR A 118 -2.06 -6.19 -11.54
CA TYR A 118 -0.99 -5.85 -12.44
C TYR A 118 -0.14 -4.74 -11.83
N GLY A 119 1.15 -4.99 -11.68
CA GLY A 119 2.14 -4.00 -11.26
C GLY A 119 3.19 -3.82 -12.33
N TYR A 120 3.62 -2.59 -12.59
CA TYR A 120 4.71 -2.29 -13.51
C TYR A 120 5.75 -1.42 -12.83
N SER A 121 6.98 -1.91 -12.76
CA SER A 121 8.09 -1.19 -12.14
C SER A 121 8.68 -0.18 -13.10
N LEU A 122 8.33 1.09 -12.93
CA LEU A 122 8.89 2.20 -13.70
C LEU A 122 10.37 2.44 -13.39
N SER A 123 10.78 2.06 -12.19
CA SER A 123 12.18 2.10 -11.75
C SER A 123 12.41 1.07 -10.65
N ASN A 124 13.66 0.88 -10.23
CA ASN A 124 14.00 -0.03 -9.14
C ASN A 124 13.43 0.36 -7.77
N ILE A 125 12.79 1.52 -7.67
CA ILE A 125 12.20 2.03 -6.43
C ILE A 125 10.72 2.37 -6.56
N PHE A 126 10.14 2.36 -7.77
CA PHE A 126 8.76 2.75 -7.96
C PHE A 126 8.01 1.79 -8.89
N GLN A 127 6.92 1.25 -8.38
CA GLN A 127 5.99 0.36 -9.11
C GLN A 127 4.62 1.01 -9.14
N LEU A 128 4.02 1.09 -10.31
CA LEU A 128 2.59 1.39 -10.48
C LEU A 128 1.78 0.11 -10.28
N GLU A 129 0.61 0.24 -9.70
CA GLU A 129 -0.28 -0.89 -9.41
C GLU A 129 -1.69 -0.63 -9.96
N LEU A 130 -2.19 -1.60 -10.70
CA LEU A 130 -3.59 -1.69 -11.10
C LEU A 130 -4.18 -2.96 -10.50
N LEU A 131 -5.23 -2.80 -9.73
CA LEU A 131 -5.90 -3.90 -9.06
C LEU A 131 -7.34 -3.98 -9.54
N ASN A 132 -7.77 -5.18 -9.85
CA ASN A 132 -9.15 -5.47 -10.19
C ASN A 132 -9.68 -6.48 -9.17
N ILE A 133 -10.82 -6.18 -8.58
CA ILE A 133 -11.52 -7.11 -7.68
C ILE A 133 -12.86 -7.40 -8.30
N GLY A 134 -13.10 -8.69 -8.57
CA GLY A 134 -14.37 -9.21 -9.02
C GLY A 134 -14.90 -10.23 -8.03
N SER A 135 -16.21 -10.34 -7.94
CA SER A 135 -16.89 -11.45 -7.26
C SER A 135 -17.77 -12.16 -8.28
N PHE A 136 -17.55 -13.46 -8.45
CA PHE A 136 -18.45 -14.30 -9.24
C PHE A 136 -19.52 -14.88 -8.32
N ASN A 137 -20.65 -14.17 -8.21
CA ASN A 137 -21.77 -14.61 -7.35
C ASN A 137 -22.46 -15.90 -7.80
N ASP A 138 -22.27 -16.31 -9.05
CA ASP A 138 -22.94 -17.49 -9.62
C ASP A 138 -22.33 -18.82 -9.18
N LEU A 139 -21.14 -18.80 -8.60
CA LEU A 139 -20.51 -19.98 -7.99
C LEU A 139 -20.79 -20.00 -6.49
N ASN A 140 -21.98 -20.45 -6.10
CA ASN A 140 -22.47 -20.58 -4.73
C ASN A 140 -21.61 -21.56 -3.89
N PHE A 141 -20.42 -21.15 -3.50
CA PHE A 141 -19.60 -21.85 -2.51
C PHE A 141 -19.71 -21.20 -1.12
N GLY A 142 -20.93 -20.97 -0.62
CA GLY A 142 -21.24 -20.83 0.81
C GLY A 142 -20.50 -19.74 1.63
N GLY A 143 -19.96 -18.70 1.01
CA GLY A 143 -19.28 -17.63 1.75
C GLY A 143 -20.25 -16.61 2.35
N SER A 144 -20.23 -16.43 3.67
CA SER A 144 -21.09 -15.46 4.37
C SER A 144 -20.60 -14.03 4.18
N LYS A 145 -21.43 -13.18 3.56
CA LYS A 145 -21.23 -11.74 3.35
C LYS A 145 -21.61 -10.97 4.62
N ASN A 146 -20.74 -10.86 5.60
CA ASN A 146 -21.15 -10.44 6.94
C ASN A 146 -20.65 -9.08 7.44
N SER A 147 -20.10 -8.20 6.59
CA SER A 147 -19.81 -6.86 7.05
C SER A 147 -20.36 -5.79 6.10
N LYS A 148 -21.04 -4.79 6.66
CA LYS A 148 -21.51 -3.62 5.91
C LYS A 148 -20.37 -2.89 5.20
N LEU A 149 -19.17 -2.87 5.79
CA LEU A 149 -17.96 -2.30 5.19
C LEU A 149 -17.48 -3.11 3.99
N HIS A 150 -17.60 -4.43 4.02
CA HIS A 150 -17.25 -5.28 2.89
C HIS A 150 -18.10 -4.94 1.66
N SER A 151 -19.42 -4.93 1.79
CA SER A 151 -20.33 -4.61 0.70
C SER A 151 -20.17 -3.15 0.22
N THR A 152 -19.86 -2.22 1.12
CA THR A 152 -19.71 -0.81 0.76
C THR A 152 -18.47 -0.52 -0.09
N TYR A 153 -17.34 -1.17 0.19
CA TYR A 153 -16.06 -0.84 -0.45
C TYR A 153 -15.50 -1.92 -1.36
N LEU A 154 -15.86 -3.17 -1.16
CA LEU A 154 -15.37 -4.29 -1.99
C LEU A 154 -16.35 -4.71 -3.07
N GLY A 155 -17.63 -4.31 -2.97
CA GLY A 155 -18.68 -4.68 -3.90
C GLY A 155 -19.08 -6.15 -3.84
N GLU A 156 -20.26 -6.46 -4.35
CA GLU A 156 -20.78 -7.83 -4.35
C GLU A 156 -20.84 -8.45 -5.75
N SER A 157 -21.01 -7.64 -6.77
CA SER A 157 -21.36 -8.13 -8.11
C SER A 157 -20.55 -7.52 -9.26
N ASN A 158 -19.86 -6.39 -9.05
CA ASN A 158 -19.19 -5.68 -10.13
C ASN A 158 -17.67 -5.62 -9.95
N PHE A 159 -16.95 -5.45 -11.04
CA PHE A 159 -15.53 -5.25 -11.05
C PHE A 159 -15.18 -3.87 -10.49
N ASN A 160 -14.48 -3.86 -9.36
CA ASN A 160 -13.94 -2.64 -8.78
C ASN A 160 -12.51 -2.45 -9.22
N TYR A 161 -12.21 -1.28 -9.78
CA TYR A 161 -10.85 -0.93 -10.18
C TYR A 161 -10.20 -0.11 -9.09
N ARG A 162 -8.93 -0.37 -8.87
CA ARG A 162 -8.07 0.36 -7.96
C ARG A 162 -6.78 0.69 -8.64
N PHE A 163 -6.32 1.88 -8.39
CA PHE A 163 -5.06 2.37 -8.89
C PHE A 163 -4.18 2.77 -7.72
N GLY A 164 -2.91 2.41 -7.78
CA GLY A 164 -1.99 2.71 -6.71
C GLY A 164 -0.54 2.75 -7.16
N GLY A 165 0.31 2.92 -6.18
CA GLY A 165 1.74 2.87 -6.37
C GLY A 165 2.46 2.44 -5.12
N LYS A 166 3.65 1.90 -5.32
CA LYS A 166 4.55 1.41 -4.29
C LYS A 166 5.91 2.08 -4.48
N LEU A 167 6.31 2.84 -3.48
CA LEU A 167 7.53 3.63 -3.50
C LEU A 167 8.51 3.11 -2.44
N LEU A 168 9.63 2.57 -2.87
CA LEU A 168 10.71 2.12 -2.00
C LEU A 168 11.42 3.35 -1.43
N LEU A 169 11.32 3.53 -0.12
CA LEU A 169 11.96 4.62 0.60
C LEU A 169 13.39 4.26 1.02
N PHE A 170 13.58 3.01 1.45
CA PHE A 170 14.87 2.51 1.88
C PHE A 170 15.09 1.07 1.40
N SER A 171 16.31 0.77 0.95
CA SER A 171 16.73 -0.58 0.58
C SER A 171 18.15 -0.85 1.08
N PRO A 172 18.50 -2.12 1.37
CA PRO A 172 19.83 -2.44 1.86
C PRO A 172 20.90 -2.10 0.84
N GLN A 173 21.99 -1.48 1.29
CA GLN A 173 23.15 -1.21 0.44
C GLN A 173 23.99 -2.48 0.33
N LYS A 174 24.77 -2.83 1.30
CA LYS A 174 25.73 -3.94 1.15
C LYS A 174 25.39 -5.19 1.96
N ASP A 175 25.06 -5.03 3.22
CA ASP A 175 24.80 -6.13 4.15
C ASP A 175 23.50 -5.95 4.96
N ASP A 176 22.86 -4.80 4.79
CA ASP A 176 21.60 -4.53 5.46
C ASP A 176 20.50 -5.43 4.92
N LEU A 177 19.61 -5.82 5.82
CA LEU A 177 18.55 -6.78 5.55
C LEU A 177 17.17 -6.16 5.76
N TYR A 178 17.07 -4.82 5.54
CA TYR A 178 15.87 -4.06 5.81
C TYR A 178 15.44 -3.23 4.62
N TRP A 179 14.17 -3.32 4.27
CA TRP A 179 13.49 -2.51 3.24
C TRP A 179 12.32 -1.75 3.87
N LEU A 180 12.13 -0.52 3.46
CA LEU A 180 10.98 0.32 3.82
C LEU A 180 10.32 0.83 2.55
N THR A 181 9.01 0.69 2.47
CA THR A 181 8.21 1.10 1.31
C THR A 181 6.93 1.78 1.76
N LEU A 182 6.56 2.86 1.09
CA LEU A 182 5.22 3.42 1.14
C LEU A 182 4.42 2.87 -0.04
N ARG A 183 3.27 2.29 0.25
CA ARG A 183 2.26 1.91 -0.74
C ARG A 183 0.99 2.70 -0.50
N SER A 184 0.42 3.26 -1.57
CA SER A 184 -0.88 3.92 -1.50
C SER A 184 -1.72 3.54 -2.70
N SER A 185 -3.00 3.36 -2.47
CA SER A 185 -3.99 3.06 -3.53
C SER A 185 -5.27 3.85 -3.30
N VAL A 186 -5.88 4.24 -4.39
CA VAL A 186 -7.22 4.80 -4.43
C VAL A 186 -8.15 3.81 -5.12
N GLY A 187 -9.34 3.67 -4.60
CA GLY A 187 -10.35 2.79 -5.16
C GLY A 187 -11.72 3.41 -5.08
N ARG A 188 -12.61 2.90 -5.91
CA ARG A 188 -14.02 3.27 -5.91
C ARG A 188 -14.86 2.02 -6.15
N ASN A 189 -15.92 1.92 -5.39
CA ASN A 189 -16.98 0.96 -5.64
C ASN A 189 -18.07 1.66 -6.46
N ASP A 190 -18.29 1.22 -7.69
CA ASP A 190 -19.25 1.84 -8.60
C ASP A 190 -20.70 1.61 -8.16
N ASP A 191 -21.00 0.50 -7.49
CA ASP A 191 -22.36 0.20 -6.98
C ASP A 191 -22.79 1.18 -5.88
N THR A 192 -21.89 1.54 -5.00
CA THR A 192 -22.17 2.43 -3.85
C THR A 192 -21.69 3.86 -4.06
N ASN A 193 -20.96 4.13 -5.15
CA ASN A 193 -20.29 5.40 -5.42
C ASN A 193 -19.32 5.85 -4.29
N GLN A 194 -18.81 4.91 -3.49
CA GLN A 194 -17.89 5.21 -2.39
C GLN A 194 -16.44 5.06 -2.83
N GLY A 195 -15.71 6.16 -2.72
CA GLY A 195 -14.26 6.19 -2.93
C GLY A 195 -13.48 6.06 -1.62
N TYR A 196 -12.25 5.57 -1.70
CA TYR A 196 -11.34 5.50 -0.56
C TYR A 196 -9.88 5.67 -0.96
N LEU A 197 -9.09 6.02 0.04
CA LEU A 197 -7.64 5.96 0.02
C LEU A 197 -7.19 4.88 1.02
N PHE A 198 -6.27 4.03 0.59
CA PHE A 198 -5.61 3.06 1.46
C PHE A 198 -4.10 3.25 1.37
N SER A 199 -3.43 3.32 2.51
CA SER A 199 -1.98 3.52 2.58
C SER A 199 -1.33 2.54 3.55
N GLU A 200 -0.13 2.08 3.20
CA GLU A 200 0.66 1.14 3.99
C GLU A 200 2.11 1.61 4.08
N PHE A 201 2.67 1.59 5.30
CA PHE A 201 4.12 1.67 5.51
C PHE A 201 4.66 0.26 5.73
N ILE A 202 5.25 -0.31 4.70
CA ILE A 202 5.66 -1.70 4.68
C ILE A 202 7.12 -1.80 5.08
N ASN A 203 7.39 -2.53 6.14
CA ASN A 203 8.73 -2.82 6.66
C ASN A 203 9.02 -4.30 6.43
N THR A 204 10.09 -4.62 5.73
CA THR A 204 10.55 -6.00 5.50
C THR A 204 11.93 -6.18 6.08
N PHE A 205 12.08 -7.17 6.95
CA PHE A 205 13.33 -7.55 7.60
C PHE A 205 13.72 -8.95 7.18
N ARG A 206 14.84 -9.12 6.52
CA ARG A 206 15.42 -10.43 6.23
C ARG A 206 16.40 -10.80 7.33
N VAL A 207 16.03 -11.75 8.20
CA VAL A 207 16.85 -12.18 9.30
C VAL A 207 18.02 -13.04 8.81
N ASN A 208 17.73 -13.98 7.90
CA ASN A 208 18.72 -14.91 7.34
C ASN A 208 18.20 -15.50 6.01
N ASN A 209 18.83 -16.56 5.51
CA ASN A 209 18.47 -17.18 4.25
C ASN A 209 17.14 -17.96 4.26
N TRP A 210 16.59 -18.29 5.41
CA TRP A 210 15.31 -19.03 5.50
C TRP A 210 14.18 -18.23 6.13
N LEU A 211 14.44 -17.06 6.76
CA LEU A 211 13.44 -16.28 7.49
C LEU A 211 13.48 -14.79 7.11
N ALA A 212 12.31 -14.25 6.80
CA ALA A 212 12.09 -12.81 6.72
C ALA A 212 10.73 -12.45 7.37
N PHE A 213 10.62 -11.22 7.87
CA PHE A 213 9.42 -10.68 8.50
C PHE A 213 8.94 -9.42 7.80
N ASN A 214 7.64 -9.21 7.83
CA ASN A 214 7.03 -7.93 7.48
C ASN A 214 6.23 -7.38 8.65
N VAL A 215 6.28 -6.07 8.78
CA VAL A 215 5.41 -5.27 9.66
C VAL A 215 4.86 -4.14 8.82
N SER A 216 3.53 -4.06 8.72
CA SER A 216 2.86 -3.11 7.84
C SER A 216 1.78 -2.34 8.60
N PRO A 217 2.10 -1.17 9.19
CA PRO A 217 1.09 -0.20 9.57
C PRO A 217 0.26 0.20 8.36
N LYS A 218 -1.06 0.23 8.53
CA LYS A 218 -2.05 0.45 7.47
C LYS A 218 -3.01 1.54 7.88
N TYR A 219 -3.45 2.33 6.91
CA TYR A 219 -4.44 3.38 7.12
C TYR A 219 -5.45 3.38 5.99
N PHE A 220 -6.71 3.37 6.37
CA PHE A 220 -7.86 3.50 5.49
C PHE A 220 -8.55 4.83 5.74
N PHE A 221 -8.90 5.52 4.66
CA PHE A 221 -9.64 6.78 4.69
C PHE A 221 -10.71 6.79 3.60
N SER A 222 -11.91 7.18 3.96
CA SER A 222 -12.99 7.53 3.05
C SER A 222 -13.67 8.81 3.52
N GLY A 223 -14.54 9.39 2.72
CA GLY A 223 -15.32 10.56 3.13
C GLY A 223 -16.24 10.34 4.34
N VAL A 224 -16.47 9.09 4.73
CA VAL A 224 -17.38 8.69 5.81
C VAL A 224 -16.66 8.12 7.01
N GLU A 225 -15.59 7.35 6.77
CA GLU A 225 -14.88 6.61 7.81
C GLU A 225 -13.37 6.64 7.61
N SER A 226 -12.64 6.54 8.73
CA SER A 226 -11.20 6.32 8.71
C SER A 226 -10.80 5.42 9.88
N PHE A 227 -9.84 4.55 9.68
CA PHE A 227 -9.26 3.74 10.74
C PHE A 227 -7.88 3.21 10.35
N GLY A 228 -7.10 2.87 11.36
CA GLY A 228 -5.79 2.26 11.21
C GLY A 228 -5.83 0.75 11.40
N GLY A 229 -4.74 0.12 11.06
CA GLY A 229 -4.49 -1.28 11.33
C GLY A 229 -3.01 -1.62 11.24
N ILE A 230 -2.67 -2.85 11.55
CA ILE A 230 -1.32 -3.35 11.43
C ILE A 230 -1.34 -4.78 10.92
N GLY A 231 -0.48 -5.06 9.94
CA GLY A 231 -0.25 -6.40 9.42
C GLY A 231 1.12 -6.94 9.82
N PHE A 232 1.17 -8.21 10.14
CA PHE A 232 2.40 -8.97 10.39
C PHE A 232 2.42 -10.19 9.49
N SER A 233 3.57 -10.49 8.89
CA SER A 233 3.77 -11.75 8.20
C SER A 233 5.21 -12.22 8.34
N SER A 234 5.42 -13.51 8.13
CA SER A 234 6.77 -14.06 7.97
C SER A 234 6.85 -14.91 6.70
N TYR A 235 8.04 -14.96 6.13
CA TYR A 235 8.40 -15.82 5.01
C TYR A 235 9.40 -16.85 5.51
N ILE A 236 8.96 -18.09 5.62
CA ILE A 236 9.73 -19.20 6.17
C ILE A 236 10.02 -20.18 5.05
N ASN A 237 11.25 -20.22 4.55
CA ASN A 237 11.65 -21.21 3.56
C ASN A 237 11.77 -22.56 4.24
N LEU A 238 10.91 -23.49 3.85
CA LEU A 238 10.97 -24.89 4.27
C LEU A 238 11.98 -25.67 3.40
N PHE A 239 11.97 -25.37 2.11
CA PHE A 239 12.87 -25.91 1.08
C PHE A 239 13.22 -24.80 0.08
N ASP A 240 14.09 -25.05 -0.87
CA ASP A 240 14.52 -24.06 -1.86
C ASP A 240 13.35 -23.46 -2.68
N ASN A 241 12.33 -24.26 -2.92
CA ASN A 241 11.15 -23.91 -3.72
C ASN A 241 9.84 -23.86 -2.93
N LEU A 242 9.87 -24.12 -1.62
CA LEU A 242 8.67 -24.16 -0.77
C LEU A 242 8.79 -23.20 0.40
N MET A 243 7.82 -22.29 0.53
CA MET A 243 7.79 -21.24 1.54
C MET A 243 6.45 -21.25 2.28
N LEU A 244 6.50 -21.23 3.60
CA LEU A 244 5.34 -21.03 4.48
C LEU A 244 5.20 -19.55 4.81
N ILE A 245 3.98 -19.02 4.73
CA ILE A 245 3.70 -17.59 4.93
C ILE A 245 2.50 -17.44 5.89
N PRO A 246 2.74 -17.44 7.20
CA PRO A 246 1.73 -17.06 8.18
C PRO A 246 1.58 -15.53 8.22
N GLU A 247 0.33 -15.06 8.29
CA GLU A 247 -0.01 -13.65 8.31
C GLU A 247 -1.13 -13.37 9.32
N ILE A 248 -1.06 -12.20 9.94
CA ILE A 248 -2.06 -11.68 10.86
C ILE A 248 -2.26 -10.20 10.56
N ASN A 249 -3.52 -9.76 10.47
CA ASN A 249 -3.86 -8.35 10.43
C ASN A 249 -4.86 -8.03 11.53
N THR A 250 -4.71 -6.85 12.11
CA THR A 250 -5.65 -6.31 13.09
C THR A 250 -6.03 -4.89 12.72
N SER A 251 -7.31 -4.54 12.86
CA SER A 251 -7.80 -3.17 12.72
C SER A 251 -7.93 -2.51 14.09
N ILE A 252 -7.60 -1.22 14.16
CA ILE A 252 -7.77 -0.38 15.35
C ILE A 252 -9.10 0.35 15.20
N LYS A 253 -10.19 -0.36 15.25
CA LYS A 253 -11.56 0.16 15.31
C LYS A 253 -12.23 -0.42 16.54
N ASN A 254 -13.33 0.15 17.02
CA ASN A 254 -14.04 -0.15 18.28
C ASN A 254 -14.25 -1.65 18.64
N ASN A 255 -14.09 -2.54 17.68
CA ASN A 255 -13.93 -3.99 17.89
C ASN A 255 -12.73 -4.41 17.06
N SER A 256 -11.58 -4.58 17.68
CA SER A 256 -10.36 -5.03 17.05
C SER A 256 -10.57 -6.40 16.38
N ASP A 257 -10.91 -6.38 15.08
CA ASP A 257 -11.04 -7.60 14.29
C ASP A 257 -9.63 -8.10 13.96
N LEU A 258 -9.34 -9.30 14.42
CA LEU A 258 -8.14 -10.04 14.06
C LEU A 258 -8.50 -10.99 12.93
N ASN A 259 -7.84 -10.87 11.79
CA ASN A 259 -7.87 -11.88 10.76
C ASN A 259 -6.52 -12.58 10.64
N SER A 260 -6.55 -13.81 10.18
CA SER A 260 -5.34 -14.62 9.99
C SER A 260 -5.38 -15.32 8.64
N THR A 261 -4.20 -15.50 8.09
CA THR A 261 -3.98 -16.19 6.82
C THR A 261 -2.77 -17.10 6.97
N LEU A 262 -2.88 -18.29 6.46
CA LEU A 262 -1.76 -19.21 6.32
C LEU A 262 -1.64 -19.57 4.85
N ALA A 263 -0.48 -19.31 4.25
CA ALA A 263 -0.22 -19.66 2.86
C ALA A 263 1.01 -20.55 2.72
N LEU A 264 0.96 -21.42 1.73
CA LEU A 264 2.05 -22.26 1.28
C LEU A 264 2.37 -21.88 -0.18
N ARG A 265 3.54 -21.35 -0.41
CA ARG A 265 4.04 -20.95 -1.74
C ARG A 265 4.96 -22.01 -2.30
N TYR A 266 4.64 -22.48 -3.49
CA TYR A 266 5.54 -23.27 -4.31
C TYR A 266 6.08 -22.45 -5.48
N SER A 267 7.39 -22.29 -5.56
CA SER A 267 8.07 -21.53 -6.62
C SER A 267 8.55 -22.47 -7.72
N PHE A 268 7.97 -22.39 -8.91
CA PHE A 268 8.45 -23.11 -10.10
C PHE A 268 9.76 -22.51 -10.62
N SER A 269 9.89 -21.20 -10.47
CA SER A 269 11.11 -20.42 -10.72
C SER A 269 11.10 -19.20 -9.79
N PRO A 270 12.18 -18.43 -9.70
CA PRO A 270 12.18 -17.18 -8.92
C PRO A 270 11.09 -16.17 -9.34
N GLU A 271 10.64 -16.26 -10.60
CA GLU A 271 9.65 -15.36 -11.21
C GLU A 271 8.21 -15.93 -11.20
N LYS A 272 8.04 -17.25 -10.96
CA LYS A 272 6.73 -17.90 -11.08
C LYS A 272 6.43 -18.72 -9.84
N SER A 273 5.30 -18.46 -9.19
CA SER A 273 4.89 -19.22 -8.02
C SER A 273 3.38 -19.43 -7.94
N LEU A 274 3.02 -20.45 -7.20
CA LEU A 274 1.66 -20.82 -6.82
C LEU A 274 1.55 -20.76 -5.31
N ASP A 275 0.55 -20.04 -4.81
CA ASP A 275 0.22 -20.00 -3.40
C ASP A 275 -1.10 -20.74 -3.17
N LEU A 276 -1.11 -21.68 -2.24
CA LEU A 276 -2.33 -22.22 -1.64
C LEU A 276 -2.49 -21.55 -0.29
N TYR A 277 -3.69 -21.04 0.03
CA TYR A 277 -3.89 -20.34 1.29
C TYR A 277 -5.23 -20.63 1.95
N TYR A 278 -5.26 -20.41 3.25
CA TYR A 278 -6.43 -20.51 4.10
C TYR A 278 -6.55 -19.22 4.92
N SER A 279 -7.65 -18.48 4.74
CA SER A 279 -7.78 -17.10 5.27
C SER A 279 -9.21 -16.77 5.68
N ASN A 280 -9.35 -16.00 6.76
CA ASN A 280 -10.59 -15.34 7.12
C ASN A 280 -10.57 -13.81 6.91
N ALA A 281 -9.60 -13.28 6.19
CA ALA A 281 -9.62 -11.90 5.73
C ALA A 281 -10.74 -11.69 4.71
N ALA A 282 -11.41 -10.55 4.72
CA ALA A 282 -12.49 -10.26 3.78
C ALA A 282 -12.01 -10.11 2.32
N GLY A 283 -10.77 -9.72 2.14
CA GLY A 283 -10.12 -9.61 0.84
C GLY A 283 -8.60 -9.65 0.94
N VAL A 284 -7.95 -9.83 -0.19
CA VAL A 284 -6.49 -9.99 -0.26
C VAL A 284 -5.73 -8.66 -0.41
N GLN A 285 -6.44 -7.56 -0.62
CA GLN A 285 -5.82 -6.23 -0.81
C GLN A 285 -6.64 -5.12 -0.16
N ASP A 286 -5.96 -4.02 0.13
CA ASP A 286 -6.50 -2.77 0.67
C ASP A 286 -7.35 -3.01 1.93
N ILE A 287 -8.53 -2.40 2.02
CA ILE A 287 -9.42 -2.53 3.17
C ILE A 287 -9.77 -4.00 3.49
N GLY A 288 -9.85 -4.86 2.47
CA GLY A 288 -10.14 -6.28 2.65
C GLY A 288 -9.14 -7.01 3.55
N GLN A 289 -7.89 -6.51 3.61
CA GLN A 289 -6.86 -7.04 4.50
C GLN A 289 -7.14 -6.75 5.98
N LEU A 290 -7.88 -5.69 6.29
CA LEU A 290 -8.18 -5.26 7.66
C LEU A 290 -9.53 -5.77 8.16
N LEU A 291 -10.37 -6.27 7.28
CA LEU A 291 -11.70 -6.78 7.61
C LEU A 291 -11.67 -8.31 7.77
N LYS A 292 -12.52 -8.81 8.66
CA LYS A 292 -12.67 -10.24 8.93
C LYS A 292 -14.01 -10.73 8.41
N VAL A 293 -14.04 -11.93 7.84
CA VAL A 293 -15.25 -12.71 7.59
C VAL A 293 -15.36 -13.84 8.60
N LYS A 294 -16.60 -14.34 8.80
CA LYS A 294 -16.86 -15.37 9.81
C LYS A 294 -16.13 -16.67 9.50
N ASP A 295 -16.18 -17.08 8.24
CA ASP A 295 -15.68 -18.37 7.80
C ASP A 295 -14.34 -18.23 7.10
N TYR A 296 -13.46 -19.20 7.34
CA TYR A 296 -12.21 -19.31 6.61
C TYR A 296 -12.46 -19.81 5.18
N ARG A 297 -11.69 -19.29 4.27
CA ARG A 297 -11.75 -19.62 2.84
C ARG A 297 -10.44 -20.23 2.38
N LEU A 298 -10.54 -21.25 1.57
CA LEU A 298 -9.44 -21.79 0.81
C LEU A 298 -9.28 -20.98 -0.47
N GLY A 299 -8.06 -20.68 -0.85
CA GLY A 299 -7.80 -19.97 -2.09
C GLY A 299 -6.49 -20.38 -2.75
N ILE A 300 -6.39 -20.01 -4.00
CA ILE A 300 -5.24 -20.24 -4.86
C ILE A 300 -4.81 -18.91 -5.48
N ARG A 301 -3.50 -18.69 -5.54
CA ARG A 301 -2.95 -17.50 -6.20
C ARG A 301 -1.77 -17.86 -7.09
N PHE A 302 -1.82 -17.43 -8.32
CA PHE A 302 -0.71 -17.49 -9.27
C PHE A 302 0.01 -16.15 -9.28
N ASN A 303 1.34 -16.18 -9.22
CA ASN A 303 2.21 -15.02 -9.27
C ASN A 303 3.20 -15.15 -10.41
N PHE A 304 3.38 -14.05 -11.18
CA PHE A 304 4.32 -13.96 -12.28
C PHE A 304 5.09 -12.64 -12.19
N LEU A 305 6.40 -12.69 -12.41
CA LEU A 305 7.28 -11.57 -12.71
C LEU A 305 7.77 -11.74 -14.15
N LEU A 306 7.47 -10.79 -15.02
CA LEU A 306 7.72 -10.85 -16.47
C LEU A 306 8.60 -9.69 -16.92
#